data_655054005c4266b7c4f658eb02b9cf9e
#
_entry.id   655054005c4266b7c4f658eb02b9cf9e
#
_cell.length_a   1.000
_cell.length_b   1.000
_cell.length_c   1.000
_cell.angle_alpha   90.00
_cell.angle_beta   90.00
_cell.angle_gamma   90.00
#
_symmetry.space_group_name_H-M   'P 1'
#
loop_
_entity.id
_entity.type
_entity.pdbx_description
1 polymer ?
#
loop_
_entity_poly.entity_id
_entity_poly.type
_entity_poly.pdbx_seq_one_letter_code
_entity_poly.pdbx_strand_id
1 'polypeptide(L)' 'MELLKEYRSAADAYIDKGLLEENDINCVVIEDALSSIYPAPDAITGRIKLYVPDGMLQISKEILHNTEK' A
#
# COMPACT_ATOMS: atom_id res chain seq x y z
N MET A 1 7.42 9.96 -4.77
CA MET A 1 6.21 9.15 -4.57
C MET A 1 5.56 9.44 -3.24
N GLU A 2 4.27 9.25 -3.15
CA GLU A 2 3.53 9.55 -1.95
C GLU A 2 2.95 8.28 -1.34
N LEU A 3 2.93 8.22 -0.02
CA LEU A 3 2.35 7.09 0.67
C LEU A 3 0.83 7.10 0.51
N LEU A 4 0.30 6.02 -0.05
CA LEU A 4 -1.13 5.90 -0.22
C LEU A 4 -1.78 5.24 1.00
N LYS A 5 -1.23 4.12 1.42
CA LYS A 5 -1.87 3.33 2.46
C LYS A 5 -0.86 2.39 3.10
N GLU A 6 -1.11 2.02 4.34
CA GLU A 6 -0.30 1.04 5.04
C GLU A 6 -1.14 -0.21 5.26
N TYR A 7 -0.47 -1.36 5.21
CA TYR A 7 -1.14 -2.65 5.29
C TYR A 7 -0.47 -3.54 6.31
N ARG A 8 -1.23 -4.46 6.86
CA ARG A 8 -0.69 -5.48 7.73
C ARG A 8 -0.30 -6.73 6.98
N SER A 9 -0.89 -6.93 5.83
CA SER A 9 -0.71 -8.13 5.04
C SER A 9 -0.16 -7.76 3.67
N ALA A 10 0.87 -8.48 3.25
CA ALA A 10 1.41 -8.28 1.90
C ALA A 10 0.36 -8.62 0.85
N ALA A 11 -0.46 -9.62 1.10
CA ALA A 11 -1.48 -9.99 0.15
C ALA A 11 -2.43 -8.84 -0.13
N ASP A 12 -2.86 -8.14 0.92
CA ASP A 12 -3.76 -7.01 0.75
C ASP A 12 -3.09 -5.90 -0.04
N ALA A 13 -1.82 -5.65 0.24
CA ALA A 13 -1.09 -4.60 -0.47
C ALA A 13 -0.98 -4.92 -1.96
N TYR A 14 -0.69 -6.17 -2.29
CA TYR A 14 -0.54 -6.55 -3.68
C TYR A 14 -1.85 -6.60 -4.43
N ILE A 15 -2.95 -6.88 -3.75
CA ILE A 15 -4.27 -6.81 -4.37
C ILE A 15 -4.55 -5.37 -4.80
N ASP A 16 -4.34 -4.43 -3.90
CA ASP A 16 -4.56 -3.02 -4.22
C ASP A 16 -3.59 -2.54 -5.28
N LYS A 17 -2.34 -2.99 -5.21
CA LYS A 17 -1.35 -2.63 -6.20
C LYS A 17 -1.79 -3.08 -7.59
N GLY A 18 -2.24 -4.32 -7.70
CA GLY A 18 -2.71 -4.82 -8.99
C GLY A 18 -3.87 -4.03 -9.54
N LEU A 19 -4.79 -3.65 -8.66
CA LEU A 19 -5.95 -2.86 -9.07
C LEU A 19 -5.53 -1.50 -9.62
N LEU A 20 -4.58 -0.85 -8.95
CA LEU A 20 -4.11 0.44 -9.41
C LEU A 20 -3.35 0.32 -10.72
N GLU A 21 -2.58 -0.75 -10.88
CA GLU A 21 -1.84 -0.95 -12.13
C GLU A 21 -2.77 -1.20 -13.30
N GLU A 22 -3.93 -1.79 -13.06
CA GLU A 22 -4.93 -1.94 -14.10
C GLU A 22 -5.46 -0.58 -14.57
N ASN A 23 -5.28 0.44 -13.76
CA ASN A 23 -5.68 1.80 -14.09
C ASN A 23 -4.48 2.65 -14.48
N ASP A 24 -3.40 2.01 -14.89
CA ASP A 24 -2.18 2.68 -15.37
C ASP A 24 -1.48 3.50 -14.31
N ILE A 25 -1.63 3.14 -13.06
CA ILE A 25 -0.95 3.80 -11.96
C ILE A 25 0.18 2.89 -11.48
N ASN A 26 1.41 3.34 -11.67
CA ASN A 26 2.58 2.56 -11.24
C ASN A 26 2.80 2.77 -9.75
N CYS A 27 2.56 1.73 -8.97
CA CYS A 27 2.74 1.81 -7.52
C CYS A 27 3.90 0.94 -7.08
N VAL A 28 4.36 1.21 -5.87
CA VAL A 28 5.46 0.47 -5.27
C VAL A 28 5.04 0.00 -3.88
N VAL A 29 5.27 -1.28 -3.62
CA VAL A 29 5.04 -1.83 -2.28
C VAL A 29 6.39 -1.93 -1.58
N ILE A 30 6.47 -1.33 -0.41
CA ILE A 30 7.69 -1.38 0.38
C ILE A 30 7.37 -2.10 1.69
N GLU A 31 8.12 -3.16 1.94
CA GLU A 31 7.98 -3.92 3.17
C GLU A 31 9.12 -3.57 4.10
N ASP A 32 8.77 -3.28 5.34
CA ASP A 32 9.77 -2.90 6.33
C ASP A 32 10.40 -4.17 6.89
N ALA A 33 11.55 -4.53 6.34
CA ALA A 33 12.24 -5.73 6.76
C ALA A 33 12.77 -5.64 8.18
N LEU A 34 12.98 -4.45 8.69
CA LEU A 34 13.49 -4.29 10.04
C LEU A 34 12.49 -4.78 11.08
N SER A 35 11.22 -4.76 10.74
CA SER A 35 10.19 -5.21 11.65
C SER A 35 10.36 -6.67 12.04
N SER A 36 10.95 -7.46 11.18
CA SER A 36 11.12 -8.88 11.45
C SER A 36 12.29 -9.14 12.40
N ILE A 37 13.20 -8.19 12.52
CA ILE A 37 14.34 -8.33 13.43
C ILE A 37 13.94 -7.97 14.84
N TYR A 38 13.05 -7.04 14.99
CA TYR A 38 12.58 -6.59 16.30
C TYR A 38 11.09 -6.90 16.45
N PRO A 39 10.78 -8.13 16.80
CA PRO A 39 9.37 -8.54 16.91
C PRO A 39 8.70 -7.84 18.08
N ALA A 40 8.07 -6.75 17.81
CA ALA A 40 7.27 -6.05 18.80
C ALA A 40 5.82 -6.22 18.41
N PRO A 41 5.02 -6.91 19.22
CA PRO A 41 3.63 -7.18 18.85
C PRO A 41 2.84 -5.92 18.53
N ASP A 42 3.20 -4.84 19.18
CA ASP A 42 2.47 -3.59 18.99
C ASP A 42 2.91 -2.82 17.76
N ALA A 43 4.01 -3.22 17.15
CA ALA A 43 4.57 -2.47 16.03
C ALA A 43 4.24 -3.10 14.69
N ILE A 44 3.19 -3.88 14.63
CA ILE A 44 2.85 -4.61 13.41
C ILE A 44 2.18 -3.72 12.38
N THR A 45 1.43 -2.75 12.86
CA THR A 45 0.64 -1.89 12.00
C THR A 45 1.55 -1.04 11.14
N GLY A 46 1.25 -0.96 9.85
CA GLY A 46 1.99 -0.07 8.97
C GLY A 46 3.32 -0.61 8.48
N ARG A 47 3.54 -1.91 8.60
CA ARG A 47 4.78 -2.50 8.13
C ARG A 47 4.92 -2.45 6.62
N ILE A 48 3.82 -2.63 5.93
CA ILE A 48 3.82 -2.71 4.47
C ILE A 48 3.17 -1.46 3.95
N LYS A 49 3.89 -0.76 3.09
CA LYS A 49 3.45 0.55 2.63
C LYS A 49 3.32 0.55 1.12
N LEU A 50 2.24 1.12 0.63
CA LEU A 50 2.01 1.24 -0.80
C LEU A 50 2.16 2.70 -1.19
N TYR A 51 3.05 2.95 -2.16
CA TYR A 51 3.34 4.29 -2.64
C TYR A 51 2.84 4.46 -4.06
N VAL A 52 2.39 5.66 -4.37
CA VAL A 52 1.94 6.00 -5.72
C VAL A 52 2.72 7.23 -6.19
N PRO A 53 2.76 7.47 -7.51
CA PRO A 53 3.46 8.64 -8.03
C PRO A 53 2.86 9.93 -7.52
N ASP A 54 3.68 10.97 -7.46
CA ASP A 54 3.22 12.28 -7.03
C ASP A 54 2.09 12.74 -7.94
N GLY A 55 1.04 13.27 -7.31
CA GLY A 55 -0.10 13.74 -8.07
C GLY A 55 -1.17 12.69 -8.32
N MET A 56 -0.90 11.44 -7.96
CA MET A 56 -1.85 10.36 -8.20
C MET A 56 -2.55 9.90 -6.92
N LEU A 57 -2.28 10.56 -5.81
CA LEU A 57 -2.81 10.10 -4.53
C LEU A 57 -4.33 10.15 -4.50
N GLN A 58 -4.91 11.24 -4.95
CA GLN A 58 -6.36 11.40 -4.91
C GLN A 58 -7.05 10.38 -5.80
N ILE A 59 -6.55 10.22 -7.02
CA ILE A 59 -7.13 9.26 -7.95
C ILE A 59 -7.01 7.85 -7.41
N SER A 60 -5.87 7.53 -6.81
CA SER A 60 -5.65 6.19 -6.25
C SER A 60 -6.63 5.91 -5.15
N LYS A 61 -6.87 6.88 -4.27
CA LYS A 61 -7.83 6.69 -3.20
C LYS A 61 -9.24 6.47 -3.74
N GLU A 62 -9.60 7.18 -4.79
CA GLU A 62 -10.91 7.04 -5.38
C GLU A 62 -11.09 5.67 -6.00
N ILE A 63 -10.07 5.15 -6.66
CA ILE A 63 -10.15 3.84 -7.28
C ILE A 63 -10.36 2.77 -6.22
N LEU A 64 -9.59 2.83 -5.15
CA LEU A 64 -9.71 1.85 -4.09
C LEU A 64 -11.04 1.96 -3.38
N HIS A 65 -11.52 3.17 -3.17
CA HIS A 65 -12.80 3.38 -2.50
C HIS A 65 -13.95 2.80 -3.33
N ASN A 66 -13.93 3.01 -4.62
CA ASN A 66 -14.99 2.51 -5.49
C ASN A 66 -15.01 0.99 -5.56
N THR A 67 -13.90 0.35 -5.29
CA THR A 67 -13.80 -1.10 -5.37
C THR A 67 -14.16 -1.78 -4.07
N GLU A 68 -14.05 -1.08 -2.97
CA GLU A 68 -14.23 -1.64 -1.65
C GLU A 68 -15.68 -1.70 -1.18
N LYS A 69 -16.58 -1.81 -2.00
CA LYS A 69 -17.96 -1.83 -1.55
C LYS A 69 -18.35 -3.08 -0.80
#